data_0acfcd32467c03850023a38a57bad534
#
_entry.id   0acfcd32467c03850023a38a57bad534
#
_cell.length_a   1.000
_cell.length_b   1.000
_cell.length_c   1.000
_cell.angle_alpha   90.00
_cell.angle_beta   90.00
_cell.angle_gamma   90.00
#
_symmetry.space_group_name_H-M   'P 1'
#
loop_
_entity.id
_entity.type
_entity.pdbx_description
1 polymer ?
#
loop_
_entity_poly.entity_id
_entity_poly.type
_entity_poly.pdbx_seq_one_letter_code
_entity_poly.pdbx_strand_id
1 'polypeptide(L)'
;LPDMPPQIPLNQYGLGSSPDGAKVRAAYPSFFTDPFAGQAALAFLLFKYRVSVSVTMGPDFNVVLGGPTLIANPPLAFDFSHNDHRAAQAFMWARMLNTIDTLIDLLKSEPFDAATGESMWDRTMIYIATDFGRSRTRLSATGAFGTGHDLNNGFVMISPMLKGNTVLGGVDPQTFRIEMDAVRATKR
;
A
#
# COMPACT_ATOMS: atom_id res chain seq x y z
N LEU A 1 -27.03 1.00 -6.06
CA LEU A 1 -26.42 -0.14 -5.39
C LEU A 1 -27.41 -0.62 -4.34
N PRO A 2 -28.02 -1.80 -4.51
CA PRO A 2 -29.17 -2.21 -3.70
C PRO A 2 -28.87 -2.37 -2.21
N ASP A 3 -27.61 -2.60 -1.84
CA ASP A 3 -27.23 -2.88 -0.46
C ASP A 3 -26.51 -1.72 0.24
N MET A 4 -26.30 -0.61 -0.43
CA MET A 4 -25.81 0.60 0.23
C MET A 4 -26.97 1.34 0.86
N PRO A 5 -26.97 1.52 2.18
CA PRO A 5 -27.95 2.38 2.81
C PRO A 5 -27.85 3.78 2.19
N PRO A 6 -28.95 4.35 1.69
CA PRO A 6 -28.92 5.61 0.93
C PRO A 6 -28.53 6.86 1.77
N GLN A 7 -28.12 6.67 3.01
CA GLN A 7 -27.96 7.76 3.97
C GLN A 7 -26.66 7.73 4.77
N ILE A 8 -25.64 7.03 4.28
CA ILE A 8 -24.35 7.10 4.95
C ILE A 8 -23.68 8.42 4.55
N PRO A 9 -23.43 9.34 5.49
CA PRO A 9 -22.81 10.62 5.16
C PRO A 9 -21.43 10.41 4.53
N LEU A 10 -21.19 10.98 3.37
CA LEU A 10 -19.89 10.96 2.70
C LEU A 10 -18.76 11.52 3.55
N ASN A 11 -19.06 12.42 4.49
CA ASN A 11 -18.10 12.97 5.44
C ASN A 11 -17.47 11.92 6.36
N GLN A 12 -18.08 10.76 6.48
CA GLN A 12 -17.55 9.61 7.21
C GLN A 12 -17.17 8.46 6.27
N TYR A 13 -16.98 8.75 5.00
CA TYR A 13 -16.68 7.78 3.94
C TYR A 13 -17.66 6.61 3.91
N GLY A 14 -18.90 6.86 4.23
CA GLY A 14 -19.91 5.83 4.32
C GLY A 14 -19.82 4.93 5.56
N LEU A 15 -18.98 5.26 6.53
CA LEU A 15 -18.73 4.48 7.73
C LEU A 15 -19.65 4.87 8.89
N GLY A 16 -20.93 4.89 8.68
CA GLY A 16 -21.91 5.04 9.75
C GLY A 16 -21.93 3.86 10.75
N SER A 17 -23.04 3.66 11.41
CA SER A 17 -23.26 2.55 12.36
C SER A 17 -23.54 1.19 11.69
N SER A 18 -23.29 1.08 10.38
CA SER A 18 -23.49 -0.18 9.65
C SER A 18 -22.49 -1.26 10.10
N PRO A 19 -22.83 -2.55 9.94
CA PRO A 19 -21.91 -3.64 10.26
C PRO A 19 -20.57 -3.50 9.53
N ASP A 20 -20.58 -3.06 8.27
CA ASP A 20 -19.37 -2.84 7.49
C ASP A 20 -18.56 -1.65 8.00
N GLY A 21 -19.21 -0.58 8.41
CA GLY A 21 -18.56 0.53 9.08
C GLY A 21 -17.90 0.10 10.38
N ALA A 22 -18.55 -0.73 11.18
CA ALA A 22 -17.97 -1.28 12.39
C ALA A 22 -16.76 -2.18 12.10
N LYS A 23 -16.88 -3.06 11.09
CA LYS A 23 -15.80 -3.96 10.63
C LYS A 23 -14.57 -3.18 10.19
N VAL A 24 -14.76 -2.16 9.36
CA VAL A 24 -13.67 -1.34 8.84
C VAL A 24 -13.01 -0.50 9.94
N ARG A 25 -13.78 0.08 10.87
CA ARG A 25 -13.21 0.81 12.01
C ARG A 25 -12.43 -0.09 12.95
N ALA A 26 -12.87 -1.32 13.15
CA ALA A 26 -12.13 -2.30 13.95
C ALA A 26 -10.80 -2.68 13.28
N ALA A 27 -10.80 -2.86 11.96
CA ALA A 27 -9.61 -3.18 11.18
C ALA A 27 -8.62 -2.00 11.10
N TYR A 28 -9.14 -0.79 10.94
CA TYR A 28 -8.35 0.44 10.83
C TYR A 28 -8.71 1.45 11.92
N PRO A 29 -8.23 1.27 13.16
CA PRO A 29 -8.51 2.22 14.24
C PRO A 29 -7.99 3.63 13.97
N SER A 30 -6.94 3.76 13.16
CA SER A 30 -6.33 5.03 12.72
C SER A 30 -7.00 5.65 11.50
N PHE A 31 -8.13 5.14 11.05
CA PHE A 31 -8.82 5.56 9.84
C PHE A 31 -8.95 7.08 9.67
N PHE A 32 -9.26 7.81 10.74
CA PHE A 32 -9.42 9.27 10.68
C PHE A 32 -8.12 10.07 10.82
N THR A 33 -7.05 9.43 11.25
CA THR A 33 -5.75 10.07 11.51
C THR A 33 -4.67 9.62 10.56
N ASP A 34 -4.88 8.53 9.85
CA ASP A 34 -4.00 8.01 8.81
C ASP A 34 -4.74 7.94 7.47
N PRO A 35 -4.50 8.88 6.54
CA PRO A 35 -5.15 8.88 5.23
C PRO A 35 -4.91 7.61 4.42
N PHE A 36 -3.79 6.93 4.59
CA PHE A 36 -3.52 5.69 3.87
C PHE A 36 -4.40 4.54 4.38
N ALA A 37 -4.58 4.44 5.70
CA ALA A 37 -5.56 3.52 6.29
C ALA A 37 -7.00 3.85 5.82
N GLY A 38 -7.32 5.14 5.72
CA GLY A 38 -8.60 5.61 5.16
C GLY A 38 -8.80 5.20 3.71
N GLN A 39 -7.77 5.30 2.86
CA GLN A 39 -7.82 4.85 1.47
C GLN A 39 -8.03 3.33 1.39
N ALA A 40 -7.35 2.55 2.21
CA ALA A 40 -7.50 1.09 2.23
C ALA A 40 -8.91 0.66 2.68
N ALA A 41 -9.45 1.33 3.69
CA ALA A 41 -10.81 1.15 4.14
C ALA A 41 -11.83 1.42 3.03
N LEU A 42 -11.65 2.53 2.32
CA LEU A 42 -12.50 2.90 1.19
C LEU A 42 -12.34 1.91 0.03
N ALA A 43 -11.12 1.47 -0.27
CA ALA A 43 -10.87 0.46 -1.31
C ALA A 43 -11.64 -0.84 -1.02
N PHE A 44 -11.58 -1.33 0.22
CA PHE A 44 -12.36 -2.50 0.63
C PHE A 44 -13.86 -2.31 0.36
N LEU A 45 -14.43 -1.19 0.74
CA LEU A 45 -15.86 -0.91 0.53
C LEU A 45 -16.21 -0.79 -0.95
N LEU A 46 -15.38 -0.13 -1.75
CA LEU A 46 -15.58 0.00 -3.19
C LEU A 46 -15.60 -1.36 -3.88
N PHE A 47 -14.73 -2.27 -3.48
CA PHE A 47 -14.71 -3.64 -4.00
C PHE A 47 -15.90 -4.45 -3.49
N LYS A 48 -16.18 -4.41 -2.20
CA LYS A 48 -17.30 -5.14 -1.59
C LYS A 48 -18.62 -4.81 -2.25
N TYR A 49 -18.87 -3.53 -2.49
CA TYR A 49 -20.10 -3.07 -3.13
C TYR A 49 -20.03 -3.04 -4.65
N ARG A 50 -18.95 -3.56 -5.24
CA ARG A 50 -18.76 -3.65 -6.70
C ARG A 50 -18.86 -2.29 -7.40
N VAL A 51 -18.47 -1.23 -6.72
CA VAL A 51 -18.43 0.14 -7.27
C VAL A 51 -17.21 0.32 -8.17
N SER A 52 -16.12 -0.34 -7.83
CA SER A 52 -14.88 -0.29 -8.61
C SER A 52 -14.23 -1.66 -8.72
N VAL A 53 -13.51 -1.88 -9.81
CA VAL A 53 -12.69 -3.07 -10.06
C VAL A 53 -11.20 -2.78 -9.82
N SER A 54 -10.83 -1.51 -9.67
CA SER A 54 -9.46 -1.09 -9.37
C SER A 54 -9.44 0.16 -8.51
N VAL A 55 -8.47 0.27 -7.63
CA VAL A 55 -8.23 1.43 -6.78
C VAL A 55 -6.74 1.71 -6.75
N THR A 56 -6.36 2.95 -6.95
CA THR A 56 -4.99 3.41 -6.71
C THR A 56 -4.92 4.09 -5.35
N MET A 57 -3.95 3.69 -4.55
CA MET A 57 -3.69 4.27 -3.24
C MET A 57 -2.27 4.79 -3.18
N GLY A 58 -2.05 5.83 -2.39
CA GLY A 58 -0.73 6.37 -2.17
C GLY A 58 -0.52 6.78 -0.72
N PRO A 59 0.63 6.45 -0.12
CA PRO A 59 0.99 6.96 1.19
C PRO A 59 1.18 8.49 1.09
N ASP A 60 0.29 9.22 1.73
CA ASP A 60 0.25 10.68 1.64
C ASP A 60 1.34 11.35 2.48
N PHE A 61 1.69 12.57 2.05
CA PHE A 61 2.59 13.49 2.72
C PHE A 61 2.00 14.06 4.02
N ASN A 62 0.74 14.42 4.00
CA ASN A 62 0.08 15.17 5.05
C ASN A 62 -0.65 14.24 6.02
N VAL A 63 0.08 13.49 6.76
CA VAL A 63 -0.46 12.37 7.50
C VAL A 63 -1.17 12.75 8.78
N VAL A 64 -1.10 13.96 9.23
CA VAL A 64 -1.77 14.34 10.48
C VAL A 64 -2.87 15.34 10.21
N LEU A 65 -4.05 14.82 9.91
CA LEU A 65 -5.26 15.60 10.01
C LEU A 65 -5.65 15.69 11.49
N GLY A 66 -5.56 16.87 12.08
CA GLY A 66 -6.22 17.15 13.34
C GLY A 66 -5.35 17.44 14.56
N GLY A 67 -4.06 17.71 14.41
CA GLY A 67 -3.22 18.14 15.52
C GLY A 67 -2.36 19.37 15.18
N PRO A 68 -2.10 20.25 16.14
CA PRO A 68 -1.18 21.37 15.95
C PRO A 68 0.27 20.95 15.83
N THR A 69 0.58 19.70 16.01
CA THR A 69 1.90 19.10 15.89
C THR A 69 1.94 18.27 14.62
N LEU A 70 2.38 18.90 13.56
CA LEU A 70 2.99 18.17 12.45
C LEU A 70 4.12 17.33 13.04
N ILE A 71 4.02 16.02 12.90
CA ILE A 71 5.08 15.14 13.35
C ILE A 71 6.25 15.35 12.40
N ALA A 72 7.23 16.11 12.85
CA ALA A 72 8.48 16.28 12.13
C ALA A 72 9.36 15.00 12.17
N ASN A 73 9.11 14.14 13.14
CA ASN A 73 9.71 12.81 13.31
C ASN A 73 8.66 11.85 13.87
N PRO A 74 8.55 10.63 13.36
CA PRO A 74 9.37 10.01 12.29
C PRO A 74 9.05 10.57 10.90
N PRO A 75 9.91 10.30 9.90
CA PRO A 75 9.66 10.70 8.52
C PRO A 75 8.34 10.09 8.02
N LEU A 76 7.51 10.92 7.43
CA LEU A 76 6.14 10.56 7.08
C LEU A 76 5.93 10.31 5.59
N ALA A 77 6.97 10.44 4.79
CA ALA A 77 6.93 10.22 3.36
C ALA A 77 8.22 9.59 2.84
N PHE A 78 8.12 8.86 1.75
CA PHE A 78 9.30 8.28 1.08
C PHE A 78 10.31 9.35 0.63
N ASP A 79 9.87 10.56 0.39
CA ASP A 79 10.72 11.68 0.01
C ASP A 79 11.76 12.05 1.09
N PHE A 80 11.47 11.81 2.35
CA PHE A 80 12.46 11.96 3.43
C PHE A 80 13.68 11.05 3.29
N SER A 81 13.68 10.12 2.33
CA SER A 81 14.85 9.36 1.93
C SER A 81 16.00 10.24 1.44
N HIS A 82 15.73 11.49 1.04
CA HIS A 82 16.76 12.48 0.75
C HIS A 82 17.52 12.92 1.98
N ASN A 83 16.95 12.82 3.16
CA ASN A 83 17.54 13.23 4.43
C ASN A 83 18.04 12.03 5.23
N ASP A 84 17.18 11.05 5.46
CA ASP A 84 17.51 9.78 6.12
C ASP A 84 16.82 8.62 5.42
N HIS A 85 17.57 7.97 4.54
CA HIS A 85 17.05 6.87 3.72
C HIS A 85 16.55 5.69 4.56
N ARG A 86 17.31 5.27 5.57
CA ARG A 86 16.97 4.08 6.35
C ARG A 86 15.72 4.29 7.18
N ALA A 87 15.65 5.42 7.88
CA ALA A 87 14.50 5.73 8.71
C ALA A 87 13.23 5.90 7.86
N ALA A 88 13.33 6.67 6.75
CA ALA A 88 12.22 6.89 5.85
C ALA A 88 11.70 5.58 5.25
N GLN A 89 12.57 4.76 4.70
CA GLN A 89 12.19 3.49 4.10
C GLN A 89 11.59 2.53 5.14
N ALA A 90 12.27 2.34 6.28
CA ALA A 90 11.78 1.43 7.32
C ALA A 90 10.38 1.83 7.82
N PHE A 91 10.19 3.11 8.10
CA PHE A 91 8.91 3.62 8.59
C PHE A 91 7.80 3.49 7.54
N MET A 92 8.07 3.96 6.32
CA MET A 92 7.06 3.99 5.27
C MET A 92 6.67 2.60 4.78
N TRP A 93 7.65 1.70 4.64
CA TRP A 93 7.36 0.31 4.27
C TRP A 93 6.58 -0.42 5.38
N ALA A 94 6.96 -0.24 6.64
CA ALA A 94 6.23 -0.84 7.75
C ALA A 94 4.77 -0.36 7.78
N ARG A 95 4.55 0.95 7.67
CA ARG A 95 3.21 1.53 7.61
C ARG A 95 2.41 1.00 6.43
N MET A 96 2.99 1.01 5.24
CA MET A 96 2.31 0.57 4.02
C MET A 96 1.98 -0.93 4.07
N LEU A 97 2.93 -1.77 4.46
CA LEU A 97 2.73 -3.21 4.51
C LEU A 97 1.72 -3.60 5.59
N ASN A 98 1.74 -2.96 6.76
CA ASN A 98 0.73 -3.20 7.79
C ASN A 98 -0.69 -2.84 7.30
N THR A 99 -0.82 -1.72 6.58
CA THR A 99 -2.11 -1.33 6.01
C THR A 99 -2.59 -2.31 4.94
N ILE A 100 -1.67 -2.78 4.09
CA ILE A 100 -1.96 -3.78 3.05
C ILE A 100 -2.32 -5.12 3.66
N ASP A 101 -1.61 -5.58 4.67
CA ASP A 101 -1.90 -6.84 5.37
C ASP A 101 -3.30 -6.84 5.96
N THR A 102 -3.67 -5.75 6.64
CA THR A 102 -5.02 -5.55 7.15
C THR A 102 -6.08 -5.56 6.02
N LEU A 103 -5.78 -4.94 4.86
CA LEU A 103 -6.68 -4.99 3.70
C LEU A 103 -6.84 -6.42 3.17
N ILE A 104 -5.76 -7.18 3.12
CA ILE A 104 -5.79 -8.59 2.70
C ILE A 104 -6.69 -9.41 3.64
N ASP A 105 -6.59 -9.20 4.94
CA ASP A 105 -7.42 -9.91 5.90
C ASP A 105 -8.92 -9.54 5.79
N LEU A 106 -9.21 -8.28 5.53
CA LEU A 106 -10.58 -7.86 5.20
C LEU A 106 -11.10 -8.55 3.94
N LEU A 107 -10.29 -8.59 2.87
CA LEU A 107 -10.66 -9.23 1.60
C LEU A 107 -10.83 -10.74 1.75
N LYS A 108 -10.01 -11.41 2.56
CA LYS A 108 -10.18 -12.84 2.88
C LYS A 108 -11.47 -13.13 3.65
N SER A 109 -11.89 -12.20 4.51
CA SER A 109 -13.08 -12.35 5.33
C SER A 109 -14.39 -12.07 4.60
N GLU A 110 -14.32 -11.64 3.34
CA GLU A 110 -15.49 -11.25 2.55
C GLU A 110 -15.66 -12.20 1.35
N PRO A 111 -16.85 -12.81 1.17
CA PRO A 111 -17.09 -13.69 0.04
C PRO A 111 -17.15 -12.91 -1.27
N PHE A 112 -16.44 -13.39 -2.29
CA PHE A 112 -16.59 -12.94 -3.67
C PHE A 112 -17.75 -13.71 -4.34
N ASP A 113 -17.76 -15.04 -4.16
CA ASP A 113 -18.80 -15.93 -4.62
C ASP A 113 -19.11 -16.98 -3.54
N ALA A 114 -20.28 -16.86 -2.95
CA ALA A 114 -20.70 -17.76 -1.89
C ALA A 114 -20.94 -19.21 -2.40
N ALA A 115 -21.22 -19.39 -3.69
CA ALA A 115 -21.45 -20.72 -4.25
C ALA A 115 -20.14 -21.50 -4.43
N THR A 116 -19.05 -20.83 -4.72
CA THR A 116 -17.72 -21.45 -4.88
C THR A 116 -16.89 -21.42 -3.62
N GLY A 117 -17.26 -20.60 -2.63
CA GLY A 117 -16.49 -20.36 -1.43
C GLY A 117 -15.27 -19.44 -1.65
N GLU A 118 -15.17 -18.82 -2.82
CA GLU A 118 -14.11 -17.85 -3.10
C GLU A 118 -14.27 -16.58 -2.27
N SER A 119 -13.19 -16.12 -1.67
CA SER A 119 -13.10 -14.82 -1.02
C SER A 119 -12.77 -13.71 -2.02
N MET A 120 -12.96 -12.46 -1.63
CA MET A 120 -12.52 -11.34 -2.45
C MET A 120 -11.01 -11.34 -2.65
N TRP A 121 -10.25 -11.85 -1.71
CA TRP A 121 -8.80 -12.00 -1.83
C TRP A 121 -8.41 -12.93 -2.99
N ASP A 122 -9.15 -14.00 -3.21
CA ASP A 122 -8.85 -14.96 -4.28
C ASP A 122 -8.92 -14.35 -5.69
N ARG A 123 -9.54 -13.18 -5.81
CA ARG A 123 -9.69 -12.42 -7.06
C ARG A 123 -8.99 -11.07 -7.04
N THR A 124 -8.11 -10.84 -6.08
CA THR A 124 -7.43 -9.57 -5.92
C THR A 124 -5.95 -9.68 -6.22
N MET A 125 -5.42 -8.67 -6.89
CA MET A 125 -3.98 -8.45 -7.06
C MET A 125 -3.61 -7.06 -6.55
N ILE A 126 -2.59 -7.01 -5.72
CA ILE A 126 -1.98 -5.76 -5.25
C ILE A 126 -0.69 -5.56 -6.02
N TYR A 127 -0.56 -4.40 -6.62
CA TYR A 127 0.63 -3.98 -7.34
C TYR A 127 1.23 -2.76 -6.64
N ILE A 128 2.45 -2.90 -6.15
CA ILE A 128 3.19 -1.81 -5.51
C ILE A 128 4.27 -1.37 -6.48
N ALA A 129 4.19 -0.14 -6.93
CA ALA A 129 5.15 0.46 -7.83
C ALA A 129 5.74 1.74 -7.23
N THR A 130 6.94 2.06 -7.67
CA THR A 130 7.60 3.33 -7.41
C THR A 130 7.90 4.03 -8.73
N ASP A 131 8.09 5.33 -8.70
CA ASP A 131 8.43 6.14 -9.87
C ASP A 131 9.91 6.01 -10.24
N PHE A 132 10.78 5.84 -9.25
CA PHE A 132 12.23 5.67 -9.42
C PHE A 132 12.84 4.88 -8.26
N GLY A 133 14.06 4.43 -8.44
CA GLY A 133 14.88 3.84 -7.39
C GLY A 133 15.68 4.87 -6.63
N ARG A 134 16.54 4.39 -5.73
CA ARG A 134 17.42 5.22 -4.92
C ARG A 134 18.88 4.91 -5.20
N SER A 135 19.72 5.96 -5.24
CA SER A 135 21.14 5.82 -5.51
C SER A 135 21.86 5.03 -4.42
N ARG A 136 22.87 4.27 -4.83
CA ARG A 136 23.75 3.55 -3.90
C ARG A 136 24.68 4.48 -3.13
N THR A 137 25.00 5.63 -3.72
CA THR A 137 25.90 6.60 -3.13
C THR A 137 25.13 7.48 -2.16
N ARG A 138 25.63 7.59 -0.96
CA ARG A 138 25.12 8.51 0.04
C ARG A 138 25.49 9.93 -0.34
N LEU A 139 24.55 10.85 -0.24
CA LEU A 139 24.76 12.26 -0.58
C LEU A 139 25.64 12.99 0.47
N SER A 140 25.76 12.45 1.66
CA SER A 140 26.57 13.06 2.73
C SER A 140 27.39 11.99 3.45
N ALA A 141 28.66 12.33 3.72
CA ALA A 141 29.55 11.52 4.53
C ALA A 141 29.36 11.77 6.04
N THR A 142 28.69 12.84 6.41
CA THR A 142 28.52 13.28 7.80
C THR A 142 27.05 13.52 8.12
N GLY A 143 26.50 12.77 9.08
CA GLY A 143 25.15 12.99 9.57
C GLY A 143 24.09 12.17 8.87
N ALA A 144 23.05 12.80 8.37
CA ALA A 144 21.93 12.15 7.73
C ALA A 144 22.34 11.38 6.47
N PHE A 145 21.86 10.14 6.36
CA PHE A 145 22.22 9.21 5.31
C PHE A 145 21.20 9.24 4.16
N GLY A 146 21.05 10.42 3.57
CA GLY A 146 20.15 10.59 2.43
C GLY A 146 20.67 9.94 1.15
N THR A 147 19.75 9.67 0.23
CA THR A 147 20.03 9.14 -1.11
C THR A 147 19.35 9.98 -2.18
N GLY A 148 19.98 10.08 -3.34
CA GLY A 148 19.35 10.67 -4.53
C GLY A 148 18.45 9.68 -5.28
N HIS A 149 17.93 10.13 -6.41
CA HIS A 149 17.19 9.30 -7.35
C HIS A 149 18.13 8.45 -8.19
N ASP A 150 17.64 7.31 -8.65
CA ASP A 150 18.31 6.43 -9.59
C ASP A 150 17.29 5.93 -10.63
N LEU A 151 17.79 5.55 -11.79
CA LEU A 151 16.94 5.00 -12.86
C LEU A 151 16.46 3.58 -12.59
N ASN A 152 17.10 2.88 -11.65
CA ASN A 152 16.68 1.56 -11.24
C ASN A 152 15.34 1.65 -10.52
N ASN A 153 14.42 0.79 -10.90
CA ASN A 153 13.11 0.72 -10.28
C ASN A 153 12.69 -0.74 -10.12
N GLY A 154 11.75 -0.94 -9.23
CA GLY A 154 11.18 -2.25 -8.96
C GLY A 154 9.70 -2.16 -8.65
N PHE A 155 9.06 -3.30 -8.66
CA PHE A 155 7.68 -3.43 -8.24
C PHE A 155 7.48 -4.73 -7.46
N VAL A 156 6.42 -4.77 -6.68
CA VAL A 156 6.00 -5.96 -5.95
C VAL A 156 4.57 -6.30 -6.35
N MET A 157 4.32 -7.56 -6.63
CA MET A 157 2.98 -8.08 -6.88
C MET A 157 2.61 -9.08 -5.79
N ILE A 158 1.44 -8.90 -5.19
CA ILE A 158 0.93 -9.75 -4.13
C ILE A 158 -0.45 -10.24 -4.54
N SER A 159 -0.62 -11.55 -4.70
CA SER A 159 -1.89 -12.14 -5.08
C SER A 159 -1.86 -13.65 -4.89
N PRO A 160 -2.96 -14.29 -4.49
CA PRO A 160 -3.05 -15.76 -4.48
C PRO A 160 -3.04 -16.36 -5.90
N MET A 161 -3.34 -15.56 -6.93
CA MET A 161 -3.31 -15.98 -8.33
C MET A 161 -1.90 -16.11 -8.90
N LEU A 162 -0.89 -15.63 -8.18
CA LEU A 162 0.50 -15.65 -8.63
C LEU A 162 1.27 -16.76 -7.91
N LYS A 163 2.24 -17.34 -8.61
CA LYS A 163 3.22 -18.20 -7.99
C LYS A 163 4.14 -17.36 -7.10
N GLY A 164 4.03 -17.54 -5.80
CA GLY A 164 4.82 -16.80 -4.82
C GLY A 164 6.31 -17.09 -4.88
N ASN A 165 7.09 -16.23 -4.21
CA ASN A 165 8.55 -16.33 -4.12
C ASN A 165 9.26 -16.35 -5.48
N THR A 166 8.73 -15.62 -6.42
CA THR A 166 9.29 -15.49 -7.77
C THR A 166 9.87 -14.10 -7.95
N VAL A 167 11.09 -14.01 -8.45
CA VAL A 167 11.71 -12.75 -8.86
C VAL A 167 11.73 -12.72 -10.38
N LEU A 168 11.19 -11.65 -10.96
CA LEU A 168 11.19 -11.40 -12.40
C LEU A 168 12.22 -10.34 -12.71
N GLY A 169 13.13 -10.67 -13.65
CA GLY A 169 14.21 -9.77 -14.05
C GLY A 169 15.31 -9.64 -13.00
N GLY A 170 16.15 -8.68 -13.19
CA GLY A 170 17.29 -8.39 -12.33
C GLY A 170 17.89 -7.04 -12.63
N VAL A 171 18.91 -6.70 -11.85
CA VAL A 171 19.74 -5.52 -12.08
C VAL A 171 21.13 -6.00 -12.49
N ASP A 172 21.59 -5.55 -13.65
CA ASP A 172 22.97 -5.78 -14.06
C ASP A 172 23.94 -5.15 -13.04
N PRO A 173 24.88 -5.91 -12.46
CA PRO A 173 25.72 -5.43 -11.39
C PRO A 173 26.79 -4.41 -11.82
N GLN A 174 27.07 -4.27 -13.12
CA GLN A 174 28.03 -3.33 -13.66
C GLN A 174 27.35 -2.05 -14.16
N THR A 175 26.28 -2.20 -14.93
CA THR A 175 25.58 -1.05 -15.54
C THR A 175 24.41 -0.54 -14.71
N PHE A 176 23.95 -1.32 -13.73
CA PHE A 176 22.74 -1.06 -12.93
C PHE A 176 21.45 -0.89 -13.73
N ARG A 177 21.44 -1.37 -14.97
CA ARG A 177 20.24 -1.40 -15.79
C ARG A 177 19.33 -2.54 -15.34
N ILE A 178 18.04 -2.29 -15.40
CA ILE A 178 17.05 -3.33 -15.19
C ILE A 178 17.00 -4.21 -16.43
N GLU A 179 17.22 -5.49 -16.23
CA GLU A 179 17.04 -6.51 -17.26
C GLU A 179 15.75 -7.29 -16.95
N MET A 180 14.76 -7.11 -17.79
CA MET A 180 13.53 -7.89 -17.75
C MET A 180 13.68 -9.09 -18.68
N ASP A 181 14.11 -10.21 -18.13
CA ASP A 181 14.07 -11.48 -18.82
C ASP A 181 12.88 -12.30 -18.33
N ALA A 182 11.79 -12.25 -19.07
CA ALA A 182 10.57 -12.99 -18.77
C ALA A 182 10.78 -14.52 -18.76
N VAL A 183 11.86 -14.99 -19.36
CA VAL A 183 12.20 -16.42 -19.47
C VAL A 183 12.98 -16.90 -18.23
N ARG A 184 13.62 -15.99 -17.51
CA ARG A 184 14.44 -16.30 -16.34
C ARG A 184 13.75 -16.03 -15.00
N ALA A 185 12.47 -16.28 -14.90
CA ALA A 185 11.80 -16.37 -13.61
C ALA A 185 12.39 -17.58 -12.85
N THR A 186 13.56 -17.41 -12.29
CA THR A 186 14.23 -18.47 -11.51
C THR A 186 13.57 -18.56 -10.14
N LYS A 187 13.15 -19.77 -9.80
CA LYS A 187 12.92 -20.11 -8.39
C LYS A 187 14.25 -19.93 -7.66
N ARG A 188 14.31 -19.06 -6.69
CA ARG A 188 15.32 -19.09 -5.64
C ARG A 188 14.79 -19.83 -4.45
#